data_ea9a5e6b6989104c137772b5af25f2cd
#
_entry.id   ea9a5e6b6989104c137772b5af25f2cd
#
_cell.length_a   1.000
_cell.length_b   1.000
_cell.length_c   1.000
_cell.angle_alpha   90.00
_cell.angle_beta   90.00
_cell.angle_gamma   90.00
#
_symmetry.space_group_name_H-M   'P 1'
#
loop_
_entity.id
_entity.type
_entity.pdbx_description
1 polymer ?
#
loop_
_entity_poly.entity_id
_entity_poly.type
_entity_poly.pdbx_seq_one_letter_code
_entity_poly.pdbx_strand_id
1 'polypeptide(L)'
;METDAFLAEVRAANETALSRLGSSKSLYAFTDGELTETAVASVAANVSHTAAAALEAYAADATTDEAADAFSAFGEVSAAHAATAEALTDDVPARERHDAVGALAAYGDGSGASDVQRLGAVVGYALVAKKLAEQSTGFFTGEADPGTASTFRSYGSDVAARRDDVLAALASVVDGDDDREAALAAASAVVQGAYEEYTARLEAMGVNPKPVC
;
A
#
# COMPACT_ATOMS: atom_id res chain seq x y z
N MET A 1 22.18 -0.15 7.59
CA MET A 1 21.13 0.90 7.80
C MET A 1 20.28 0.52 9.00
N GLU A 2 19.94 1.47 9.90
CA GLU A 2 19.00 1.22 11.01
C GLU A 2 17.55 1.31 10.50
N THR A 3 16.82 0.20 10.53
CA THR A 3 15.49 0.07 9.91
C THR A 3 14.43 0.96 10.55
N ASP A 4 14.42 1.08 11.88
CA ASP A 4 13.48 1.93 12.61
C ASP A 4 13.70 3.41 12.33
N ALA A 5 14.96 3.85 12.21
CA ALA A 5 15.30 5.23 11.87
C ALA A 5 14.86 5.55 10.42
N PHE A 6 15.09 4.64 9.47
CA PHE A 6 14.64 4.81 8.10
C PHE A 6 13.11 4.91 8.01
N LEU A 7 12.39 3.99 8.67
CA LEU A 7 10.93 4.02 8.70
C LEU A 7 10.37 5.31 9.33
N ALA A 8 11.02 5.80 10.40
CA ALA A 8 10.64 7.06 11.04
C ALA A 8 10.84 8.25 10.09
N GLU A 9 11.91 8.26 9.32
CA GLU A 9 12.18 9.30 8.32
C GLU A 9 11.18 9.29 7.16
N VAL A 10 10.85 8.09 6.60
CA VAL A 10 9.79 7.96 5.58
C VAL A 10 8.47 8.52 6.11
N ARG A 11 8.10 8.21 7.37
CA ARG A 11 6.88 8.73 7.99
C ARG A 11 6.91 10.24 8.18
N ALA A 12 8.03 10.79 8.65
CA ALA A 12 8.19 12.22 8.87
C ALA A 12 8.13 13.00 7.54
N ALA A 13 8.80 12.50 6.50
CA ALA A 13 8.76 13.11 5.16
C ALA A 13 7.35 13.10 4.54
N ASN A 14 6.48 12.18 4.97
CA ASN A 14 5.13 11.97 4.41
C ASN A 14 4.01 12.16 5.44
N GLU A 15 4.25 12.90 6.54
CA GLU A 15 3.31 13.03 7.66
C GLU A 15 1.91 13.48 7.21
N THR A 16 1.84 14.53 6.41
CA THR A 16 0.55 15.05 5.90
C THR A 16 -0.18 14.02 5.05
N ALA A 17 0.50 13.40 4.09
CA ALA A 17 -0.09 12.40 3.20
C ALA A 17 -0.62 11.20 4.00
N LEU A 18 0.20 10.63 4.88
CA LEU A 18 -0.18 9.50 5.73
C LEU A 18 -1.31 9.82 6.71
N SER A 19 -1.35 11.04 7.25
CA SER A 19 -2.45 11.50 8.10
C SER A 19 -3.77 11.56 7.32
N ARG A 20 -3.73 12.04 6.07
CA ARG A 20 -4.91 12.11 5.19
C ARG A 20 -5.40 10.75 4.75
N LEU A 21 -4.50 9.90 4.29
CA LEU A 21 -4.78 8.51 3.93
C LEU A 21 -5.29 7.69 5.12
N GLY A 22 -4.94 8.07 6.34
CA GLY A 22 -5.47 7.50 7.58
C GLY A 22 -6.79 8.11 8.07
N SER A 23 -7.45 8.97 7.29
CA SER A 23 -8.74 9.55 7.64
C SER A 23 -9.92 8.78 7.00
N SER A 24 -11.12 8.91 7.56
CA SER A 24 -12.33 8.29 7.00
C SER A 24 -12.64 8.75 5.57
N LYS A 25 -12.12 9.90 5.14
CA LYS A 25 -12.25 10.37 3.77
C LYS A 25 -11.48 9.52 2.75
N SER A 26 -10.49 8.73 3.17
CA SER A 26 -9.73 7.90 2.22
C SER A 26 -10.58 6.79 1.62
N LEU A 27 -11.38 6.07 2.43
CA LEU A 27 -12.33 5.11 1.88
C LEU A 27 -13.38 5.79 0.99
N TYR A 28 -13.92 6.93 1.44
CA TYR A 28 -14.88 7.70 0.63
C TYR A 28 -14.28 8.09 -0.73
N ALA A 29 -13.01 8.51 -0.78
CA ALA A 29 -12.33 8.83 -2.01
C ALA A 29 -12.15 7.60 -2.90
N PHE A 30 -11.64 6.49 -2.35
CA PHE A 30 -11.30 5.30 -3.13
C PHE A 30 -12.49 4.43 -3.51
N THR A 31 -13.67 4.67 -2.92
CA THR A 31 -14.95 4.07 -3.31
C THR A 31 -15.81 5.00 -4.17
N ASP A 32 -15.23 6.09 -4.69
CA ASP A 32 -15.94 7.11 -5.48
C ASP A 32 -17.23 7.62 -4.80
N GLY A 33 -17.19 7.71 -3.47
CA GLY A 33 -18.30 8.16 -2.63
C GLY A 33 -19.27 7.06 -2.20
N GLU A 34 -19.13 5.85 -2.70
CA GLU A 34 -19.98 4.71 -2.38
C GLU A 34 -19.43 3.91 -1.19
N LEU A 35 -19.74 4.35 0.03
CA LEU A 35 -19.38 3.64 1.26
C LEU A 35 -20.32 2.46 1.50
N THR A 36 -20.19 1.40 0.68
CA THR A 36 -20.88 0.12 0.84
C THR A 36 -19.87 -1.00 1.15
N GLU A 37 -20.34 -2.10 1.75
CA GLU A 37 -19.48 -3.26 2.04
C GLU A 37 -18.81 -3.79 0.76
N THR A 38 -19.56 -3.89 -0.33
CA THR A 38 -19.06 -4.31 -1.64
C THR A 38 -17.99 -3.37 -2.18
N ALA A 39 -18.21 -2.04 -2.13
CA ALA A 39 -17.25 -1.07 -2.64
C ALA A 39 -15.93 -1.08 -1.82
N VAL A 40 -16.02 -1.18 -0.49
CA VAL A 40 -14.84 -1.27 0.38
C VAL A 40 -14.07 -2.57 0.14
N ALA A 41 -14.76 -3.71 0.01
CA ALA A 41 -14.15 -4.99 -0.33
C ALA A 41 -13.48 -4.95 -1.72
N SER A 42 -14.13 -4.31 -2.71
CA SER A 42 -13.59 -4.14 -4.07
C SER A 42 -12.30 -3.31 -4.09
N VAL A 43 -12.25 -2.20 -3.34
CA VAL A 43 -11.03 -1.41 -3.19
C VAL A 43 -9.91 -2.25 -2.59
N ALA A 44 -10.19 -2.99 -1.53
CA ALA A 44 -9.19 -3.85 -0.88
C ALA A 44 -8.68 -4.96 -1.82
N ALA A 45 -9.57 -5.59 -2.58
CA ALA A 45 -9.22 -6.62 -3.57
C ALA A 45 -8.31 -6.04 -4.67
N ASN A 46 -8.71 -4.92 -5.28
CA ASN A 46 -7.98 -4.31 -6.39
C ASN A 46 -6.62 -3.74 -5.96
N VAL A 47 -6.53 -3.10 -4.79
CA VAL A 47 -5.25 -2.63 -4.21
C VAL A 47 -4.30 -3.80 -3.98
N SER A 48 -4.80 -4.87 -3.35
CA SER A 48 -3.99 -6.06 -3.05
C SER A 48 -3.57 -6.81 -4.32
N HIS A 49 -4.48 -6.93 -5.31
CA HIS A 49 -4.17 -7.51 -6.61
C HIS A 49 -3.11 -6.72 -7.39
N THR A 50 -3.24 -5.37 -7.41
CA THR A 50 -2.26 -4.49 -8.06
C THR A 50 -0.88 -4.65 -7.44
N ALA A 51 -0.82 -4.72 -6.11
CA ALA A 51 0.43 -4.92 -5.39
C ALA A 51 1.02 -6.31 -5.64
N ALA A 52 0.20 -7.38 -5.62
CA ALA A 52 0.66 -8.74 -5.89
C ALA A 52 1.34 -8.84 -7.26
N ALA A 53 0.72 -8.27 -8.30
CA ALA A 53 1.28 -8.25 -9.65
C ALA A 53 2.61 -7.47 -9.74
N ALA A 54 2.71 -6.34 -9.05
CA ALA A 54 3.95 -5.57 -9.02
C ALA A 54 5.07 -6.32 -8.28
N LEU A 55 4.74 -6.94 -7.15
CA LEU A 55 5.69 -7.70 -6.32
C LEU A 55 6.19 -8.97 -7.03
N GLU A 56 5.32 -9.66 -7.77
CA GLU A 56 5.71 -10.80 -8.62
C GLU A 56 6.72 -10.36 -9.69
N ALA A 57 6.47 -9.24 -10.36
CA ALA A 57 7.41 -8.69 -11.34
C ALA A 57 8.74 -8.27 -10.69
N TYR A 58 8.70 -7.66 -9.50
CA TYR A 58 9.92 -7.28 -8.78
C TYR A 58 10.74 -8.50 -8.36
N ALA A 59 10.08 -9.57 -7.90
CA ALA A 59 10.76 -10.81 -7.53
C ALA A 59 11.46 -11.46 -8.73
N ALA A 60 10.82 -11.43 -9.91
CA ALA A 60 11.38 -11.97 -11.14
C ALA A 60 12.61 -11.18 -11.64
N ASP A 61 12.65 -9.88 -11.38
CA ASP A 61 13.71 -8.97 -11.82
C ASP A 61 14.75 -8.66 -10.74
N ALA A 62 14.59 -9.20 -9.53
CA ALA A 62 15.50 -8.96 -8.42
C ALA A 62 16.93 -9.47 -8.73
N THR A 63 17.92 -8.70 -8.31
CA THR A 63 19.34 -9.01 -8.50
C THR A 63 19.98 -9.62 -7.26
N THR A 64 19.27 -9.58 -6.13
CA THR A 64 19.70 -10.18 -4.85
C THR A 64 18.64 -11.17 -4.34
N ASP A 65 19.07 -12.24 -3.70
CA ASP A 65 18.18 -13.26 -3.15
C ASP A 65 17.29 -12.67 -2.04
N GLU A 66 17.85 -11.79 -1.21
CA GLU A 66 17.14 -11.12 -0.12
C GLU A 66 15.98 -10.25 -0.62
N ALA A 67 16.16 -9.54 -1.73
CA ALA A 67 15.10 -8.75 -2.35
C ALA A 67 14.06 -9.66 -3.01
N ALA A 68 14.47 -10.70 -3.73
CA ALA A 68 13.59 -11.67 -4.36
C ALA A 68 12.67 -12.36 -3.34
N ASP A 69 13.24 -12.82 -2.22
CA ASP A 69 12.50 -13.47 -1.14
C ASP A 69 11.49 -12.53 -0.49
N ALA A 70 11.90 -11.28 -0.21
CA ALA A 70 11.03 -10.28 0.39
C ALA A 70 9.85 -9.91 -0.53
N PHE A 71 10.10 -9.73 -1.83
CA PHE A 71 9.04 -9.44 -2.81
C PHE A 71 8.09 -10.64 -2.98
N SER A 72 8.61 -11.85 -3.10
CA SER A 72 7.82 -13.07 -3.23
C SER A 72 6.90 -13.27 -2.02
N ALA A 73 7.46 -13.20 -0.80
CA ALA A 73 6.69 -13.38 0.43
C ALA A 73 5.59 -12.33 0.61
N PHE A 74 5.85 -11.07 0.25
CA PHE A 74 4.81 -10.03 0.33
C PHE A 74 3.79 -10.16 -0.82
N GLY A 75 4.23 -10.58 -2.00
CA GLY A 75 3.36 -10.87 -3.16
C GLY A 75 2.33 -11.95 -2.84
N GLU A 76 2.76 -13.06 -2.23
CA GLU A 76 1.88 -14.15 -1.79
C GLU A 76 0.82 -13.67 -0.79
N VAL A 77 1.22 -12.86 0.21
CA VAL A 77 0.28 -12.28 1.18
C VAL A 77 -0.69 -11.33 0.49
N SER A 78 -0.22 -10.48 -0.41
CA SER A 78 -1.09 -9.57 -1.17
C SER A 78 -2.10 -10.33 -2.04
N ALA A 79 -1.68 -11.42 -2.69
CA ALA A 79 -2.59 -12.27 -3.47
C ALA A 79 -3.65 -12.95 -2.58
N ALA A 80 -3.26 -13.43 -1.40
CA ALA A 80 -4.19 -14.00 -0.43
C ALA A 80 -5.20 -12.97 0.10
N HIS A 81 -4.76 -11.73 0.36
CA HIS A 81 -5.63 -10.61 0.73
C HIS A 81 -6.62 -10.28 -0.38
N ALA A 82 -6.18 -10.24 -1.65
CA ALA A 82 -7.06 -10.01 -2.79
C ALA A 82 -8.16 -11.08 -2.87
N ALA A 83 -7.78 -12.36 -2.81
CA ALA A 83 -8.73 -13.47 -2.86
C ALA A 83 -9.73 -13.46 -1.69
N THR A 84 -9.26 -13.09 -0.48
CA THR A 84 -10.14 -12.99 0.69
C THR A 84 -11.11 -11.83 0.56
N ALA A 85 -10.66 -10.67 0.06
CA ALA A 85 -11.52 -9.50 -0.16
C ALA A 85 -12.56 -9.76 -1.26
N GLU A 86 -12.18 -10.43 -2.35
CA GLU A 86 -13.11 -10.88 -3.41
C GLU A 86 -14.21 -11.80 -2.85
N ALA A 87 -13.90 -12.63 -1.87
CA ALA A 87 -14.87 -13.55 -1.25
C ALA A 87 -15.85 -12.87 -0.27
N LEU A 88 -15.63 -11.59 0.08
CA LEU A 88 -16.54 -10.80 0.92
C LEU A 88 -17.73 -10.22 0.15
N THR A 89 -17.77 -10.30 -1.17
CA THR A 89 -18.81 -9.76 -2.01
C THR A 89 -19.32 -10.81 -2.99
N ASP A 90 -20.64 -10.81 -3.25
CA ASP A 90 -21.26 -11.67 -4.25
C ASP A 90 -20.99 -11.19 -5.69
N ASP A 91 -20.75 -9.89 -5.86
CA ASP A 91 -20.27 -9.27 -7.09
C ASP A 91 -18.74 -9.26 -7.07
N VAL A 92 -18.13 -10.25 -7.72
CA VAL A 92 -16.66 -10.27 -7.91
C VAL A 92 -16.28 -9.06 -8.76
N PRO A 93 -15.61 -8.04 -8.20
CA PRO A 93 -15.23 -6.88 -8.98
C PRO A 93 -14.29 -7.31 -10.11
N ALA A 94 -14.37 -6.63 -11.24
CA ALA A 94 -13.36 -6.78 -12.27
C ALA A 94 -11.98 -6.49 -11.63
N ARG A 95 -11.01 -7.35 -11.90
CA ARG A 95 -9.63 -7.16 -11.42
C ARG A 95 -9.02 -5.99 -12.16
N GLU A 96 -9.16 -4.82 -11.58
CA GLU A 96 -8.66 -3.57 -12.13
C GLU A 96 -7.44 -3.12 -11.32
N ARG A 97 -6.52 -2.45 -12.02
CA ARG A 97 -5.40 -1.79 -11.35
C ARG A 97 -5.95 -0.63 -10.51
N HIS A 98 -5.58 -0.58 -9.25
CA HIS A 98 -6.00 0.50 -8.36
C HIS A 98 -4.92 1.57 -8.25
N ASP A 99 -5.28 2.81 -8.60
CA ASP A 99 -4.32 3.93 -8.71
C ASP A 99 -3.76 4.38 -7.36
N ALA A 100 -4.44 4.09 -6.23
CA ALA A 100 -3.89 4.32 -4.88
C ALA A 100 -2.51 3.68 -4.64
N VAL A 101 -2.16 2.64 -5.42
CA VAL A 101 -0.85 1.99 -5.39
C VAL A 101 -0.22 1.93 -6.79
N GLY A 102 -0.77 2.71 -7.72
CA GLY A 102 -0.33 2.78 -9.11
C GLY A 102 1.15 3.17 -9.28
N ALA A 103 1.68 3.96 -8.34
CA ALA A 103 3.08 4.38 -8.34
C ALA A 103 4.08 3.22 -8.23
N LEU A 104 3.68 2.03 -7.74
CA LEU A 104 4.53 0.83 -7.79
C LEU A 104 4.97 0.50 -9.21
N ALA A 105 4.12 0.71 -10.21
CA ALA A 105 4.44 0.40 -11.60
C ALA A 105 5.64 1.20 -12.14
N ALA A 106 5.97 2.34 -11.55
CA ALA A 106 7.13 3.14 -11.96
C ALA A 106 8.47 2.44 -11.67
N TYR A 107 8.46 1.42 -10.82
CA TYR A 107 9.64 0.61 -10.44
C TYR A 107 9.60 -0.79 -11.06
N GLY A 108 8.63 -1.06 -11.94
CA GLY A 108 8.45 -2.36 -12.60
C GLY A 108 9.41 -2.61 -13.74
N ASP A 109 9.08 -3.63 -14.55
CA ASP A 109 9.87 -4.06 -15.70
C ASP A 109 10.18 -2.92 -16.67
N GLY A 110 11.41 -2.87 -17.14
CA GLY A 110 11.90 -1.84 -18.07
C GLY A 110 12.16 -0.46 -17.43
N SER A 111 11.90 -0.26 -16.14
CA SER A 111 12.17 1.03 -15.46
C SER A 111 13.67 1.27 -15.20
N GLY A 112 14.47 0.22 -15.15
CA GLY A 112 15.87 0.29 -14.70
C GLY A 112 16.04 0.50 -13.20
N ALA A 113 14.94 0.38 -12.40
CA ALA A 113 15.00 0.54 -10.96
C ALA A 113 15.85 -0.57 -10.31
N SER A 114 16.68 -0.18 -9.33
CA SER A 114 17.46 -1.12 -8.52
C SER A 114 16.60 -1.81 -7.46
N ASP A 115 17.11 -2.91 -6.87
CA ASP A 115 16.46 -3.58 -5.73
C ASP A 115 16.25 -2.61 -4.56
N VAL A 116 17.19 -1.72 -4.31
CA VAL A 116 17.10 -0.67 -3.28
C VAL A 116 15.87 0.24 -3.50
N GLN A 117 15.66 0.70 -4.74
CA GLN A 117 14.52 1.53 -5.09
C GLN A 117 13.19 0.76 -5.00
N ARG A 118 13.16 -0.48 -5.47
CA ARG A 118 11.98 -1.35 -5.38
C ARG A 118 11.62 -1.67 -3.93
N LEU A 119 12.59 -2.03 -3.09
CA LEU A 119 12.37 -2.26 -1.66
C LEU A 119 11.86 -0.98 -0.96
N GLY A 120 12.44 0.18 -1.28
CA GLY A 120 11.94 1.47 -0.81
C GLY A 120 10.48 1.71 -1.22
N ALA A 121 10.13 1.50 -2.49
CA ALA A 121 8.76 1.63 -2.99
C ALA A 121 7.79 0.71 -2.24
N VAL A 122 8.19 -0.53 -1.93
CA VAL A 122 7.37 -1.50 -1.17
C VAL A 122 7.18 -1.06 0.28
N VAL A 123 8.17 -0.42 0.92
CA VAL A 123 7.98 0.22 2.24
C VAL A 123 6.89 1.30 2.16
N GLY A 124 6.90 2.15 1.12
CA GLY A 124 5.85 3.15 0.88
C GLY A 124 4.48 2.52 0.69
N TYR A 125 4.39 1.47 -0.13
CA TYR A 125 3.17 0.67 -0.31
C TYR A 125 2.64 0.12 1.01
N ALA A 126 3.49 -0.48 1.83
CA ALA A 126 3.08 -1.06 3.10
C ALA A 126 2.46 -0.02 4.05
N LEU A 127 2.97 1.22 4.04
CA LEU A 127 2.38 2.31 4.82
C LEU A 127 0.98 2.69 4.33
N VAL A 128 0.77 2.77 3.01
CA VAL A 128 -0.53 3.07 2.39
C VAL A 128 -1.52 1.93 2.65
N ALA A 129 -1.13 0.69 2.36
CA ALA A 129 -1.98 -0.49 2.55
C ALA A 129 -2.42 -0.67 3.99
N LYS A 130 -1.52 -0.41 4.96
CA LYS A 130 -1.87 -0.42 6.38
C LYS A 130 -2.94 0.61 6.71
N LYS A 131 -2.86 1.85 6.17
CA LYS A 131 -3.88 2.87 6.37
C LYS A 131 -5.24 2.45 5.82
N LEU A 132 -5.27 1.88 4.62
CA LEU A 132 -6.50 1.35 4.03
C LEU A 132 -7.10 0.21 4.86
N ALA A 133 -6.29 -0.73 5.34
CA ALA A 133 -6.76 -1.81 6.22
C ALA A 133 -7.32 -1.27 7.55
N GLU A 134 -6.70 -0.25 8.16
CA GLU A 134 -7.19 0.43 9.36
C GLU A 134 -8.55 1.09 9.11
N GLN A 135 -8.73 1.77 7.97
CA GLN A 135 -9.99 2.41 7.60
C GLN A 135 -11.09 1.39 7.30
N SER A 136 -10.78 0.31 6.58
CA SER A 136 -11.73 -0.79 6.33
C SER A 136 -12.14 -1.47 7.64
N THR A 137 -11.21 -1.69 8.57
CA THR A 137 -11.52 -2.18 9.92
C THR A 137 -12.51 -1.27 10.64
N GLY A 138 -12.30 0.05 10.57
CA GLY A 138 -13.20 1.04 11.16
C GLY A 138 -14.59 1.02 10.53
N PHE A 139 -14.65 0.94 9.20
CA PHE A 139 -15.90 0.87 8.44
C PHE A 139 -16.74 -0.35 8.87
N PHE A 140 -16.20 -1.57 8.79
CA PHE A 140 -16.94 -2.78 9.15
C PHE A 140 -17.27 -2.87 10.65
N THR A 141 -16.49 -2.22 11.51
CA THR A 141 -16.87 -2.04 12.93
C THR A 141 -18.11 -1.16 13.05
N GLY A 142 -18.21 -0.09 12.25
CA GLY A 142 -19.38 0.78 12.17
C GLY A 142 -20.63 0.08 11.63
N GLU A 143 -20.48 -0.82 10.68
CA GLU A 143 -21.53 -1.67 10.10
C GLU A 143 -21.97 -2.82 11.04
N ALA A 144 -21.37 -2.92 12.22
CA ALA A 144 -21.62 -4.00 13.18
C ALA A 144 -21.28 -5.41 12.64
N ASP A 145 -20.31 -5.50 11.72
CA ASP A 145 -19.71 -6.74 11.22
C ASP A 145 -18.30 -6.98 11.84
N PRO A 146 -18.24 -7.58 13.03
CA PRO A 146 -16.96 -7.85 13.69
C PRO A 146 -16.12 -8.92 12.97
N GLY A 147 -16.74 -9.79 12.17
CA GLY A 147 -16.06 -10.82 11.40
C GLY A 147 -15.18 -10.20 10.32
N THR A 148 -15.79 -9.41 9.45
CA THR A 148 -15.07 -8.70 8.37
C THR A 148 -14.11 -7.65 8.93
N ALA A 149 -14.49 -6.93 10.01
CA ALA A 149 -13.56 -6.04 10.72
C ALA A 149 -12.31 -6.77 11.23
N SER A 150 -12.45 -8.01 11.72
CA SER A 150 -11.31 -8.84 12.15
C SER A 150 -10.42 -9.26 10.97
N THR A 151 -11.00 -9.56 9.81
CA THR A 151 -10.27 -9.86 8.57
C THR A 151 -9.37 -8.68 8.18
N PHE A 152 -9.89 -7.47 8.12
CA PHE A 152 -9.09 -6.28 7.78
C PHE A 152 -8.07 -5.90 8.86
N ARG A 153 -8.32 -6.21 10.12
CA ARG A 153 -7.31 -6.07 11.18
C ARG A 153 -6.13 -7.03 10.96
N SER A 154 -6.41 -8.26 10.53
CA SER A 154 -5.36 -9.22 10.16
C SER A 154 -4.57 -8.71 8.96
N TYR A 155 -5.21 -8.15 7.91
CA TYR A 155 -4.50 -7.53 6.79
C TYR A 155 -3.49 -6.48 7.27
N GLY A 156 -3.92 -5.56 8.15
CA GLY A 156 -3.02 -4.55 8.71
C GLY A 156 -1.84 -5.12 9.48
N SER A 157 -2.01 -6.27 10.14
CA SER A 157 -0.96 -6.99 10.86
C SER A 157 0.01 -7.69 9.91
N ASP A 158 -0.52 -8.36 8.88
CA ASP A 158 0.28 -9.07 7.89
C ASP A 158 1.13 -8.08 7.07
N VAL A 159 0.53 -6.97 6.62
CA VAL A 159 1.25 -5.87 5.94
C VAL A 159 2.37 -5.31 6.81
N ALA A 160 2.14 -5.14 8.12
CA ALA A 160 3.18 -4.67 9.03
C ALA A 160 4.32 -5.67 9.16
N ALA A 161 4.03 -6.96 9.27
CA ALA A 161 5.04 -8.01 9.32
C ALA A 161 5.87 -8.06 8.02
N ARG A 162 5.21 -8.05 6.85
CA ARG A 162 5.93 -8.05 5.56
C ARG A 162 6.76 -6.79 5.35
N ARG A 163 6.28 -5.62 5.80
CA ARG A 163 7.09 -4.40 5.80
C ARG A 163 8.40 -4.57 6.59
N ASP A 164 8.34 -5.22 7.72
CA ASP A 164 9.52 -5.42 8.57
C ASP A 164 10.52 -6.36 7.90
N ASP A 165 10.05 -7.39 7.17
CA ASP A 165 10.90 -8.24 6.33
C ASP A 165 11.54 -7.44 5.17
N VAL A 166 10.76 -6.59 4.49
CA VAL A 166 11.25 -5.71 3.42
C VAL A 166 12.31 -4.72 3.95
N LEU A 167 12.10 -4.18 5.14
CA LEU A 167 13.10 -3.31 5.80
C LEU A 167 14.39 -4.06 6.14
N ALA A 168 14.29 -5.32 6.55
CA ALA A 168 15.46 -6.17 6.80
C ALA A 168 16.23 -6.45 5.49
N ALA A 169 15.52 -6.80 4.41
CA ALA A 169 16.11 -6.98 3.09
C ALA A 169 16.78 -5.68 2.59
N LEU A 170 16.09 -4.53 2.71
CA LEU A 170 16.65 -3.23 2.36
C LEU A 170 17.93 -2.93 3.14
N ALA A 171 17.95 -3.21 4.44
CA ALA A 171 19.12 -2.99 5.27
C ALA A 171 20.33 -3.86 4.85
N SER A 172 20.10 -5.02 4.25
CA SER A 172 21.15 -5.93 3.78
C SER A 172 21.75 -5.51 2.43
N VAL A 173 20.99 -4.79 1.59
CA VAL A 173 21.43 -4.43 0.22
C VAL A 173 21.87 -2.96 0.08
N VAL A 174 21.55 -2.10 1.03
CA VAL A 174 21.95 -0.67 1.02
C VAL A 174 23.45 -0.56 1.26
N ASP A 175 24.16 0.08 0.33
CA ASP A 175 25.59 0.38 0.41
C ASP A 175 25.83 1.90 0.35
N GLY A 176 25.61 2.57 1.45
CA GLY A 176 25.88 4.01 1.60
C GLY A 176 24.67 4.92 1.58
N ASP A 177 24.95 6.23 1.59
CA ASP A 177 23.92 7.27 1.73
C ASP A 177 23.10 7.43 0.45
N ASP A 178 23.72 7.31 -0.73
CA ASP A 178 23.04 7.44 -2.02
C ASP A 178 21.93 6.37 -2.19
N ASP A 179 22.21 5.13 -1.81
CA ASP A 179 21.21 4.05 -1.82
C ASP A 179 20.08 4.33 -0.84
N ARG A 180 20.44 4.80 0.36
CA ARG A 180 19.46 5.15 1.37
C ARG A 180 18.54 6.28 0.90
N GLU A 181 19.08 7.31 0.26
CA GLU A 181 18.30 8.42 -0.32
C GLU A 181 17.40 7.92 -1.46
N ALA A 182 17.92 7.02 -2.33
CA ALA A 182 17.13 6.42 -3.40
C ALA A 182 15.94 5.61 -2.86
N ALA A 183 16.13 4.82 -1.80
CA ALA A 183 15.06 4.09 -1.13
C ALA A 183 14.03 5.02 -0.49
N LEU A 184 14.47 6.09 0.18
CA LEU A 184 13.60 7.09 0.79
C LEU A 184 12.76 7.83 -0.25
N ALA A 185 13.38 8.21 -1.37
CA ALA A 185 12.68 8.85 -2.47
C ALA A 185 11.63 7.92 -3.09
N ALA A 186 11.94 6.64 -3.29
CA ALA A 186 11.02 5.65 -3.81
C ALA A 186 9.84 5.40 -2.86
N ALA A 187 10.10 5.25 -1.56
CA ALA A 187 9.06 5.11 -0.56
C ALA A 187 8.12 6.33 -0.53
N SER A 188 8.69 7.53 -0.58
CA SER A 188 7.94 8.77 -0.60
C SER A 188 7.11 8.92 -1.88
N ALA A 189 7.64 8.54 -3.03
CA ALA A 189 6.92 8.61 -4.31
C ALA A 189 5.63 7.76 -4.29
N VAL A 190 5.66 6.57 -3.69
CA VAL A 190 4.47 5.71 -3.57
C VAL A 190 3.44 6.33 -2.61
N VAL A 191 3.86 6.85 -1.46
CA VAL A 191 2.94 7.51 -0.52
C VAL A 191 2.33 8.78 -1.12
N GLN A 192 3.13 9.59 -1.81
CA GLN A 192 2.64 10.81 -2.47
C GLN A 192 1.71 10.49 -3.63
N GLY A 193 2.01 9.47 -4.45
CA GLY A 193 1.11 9.02 -5.51
C GLY A 193 -0.27 8.58 -4.99
N ALA A 194 -0.31 7.86 -3.87
CA ALA A 194 -1.56 7.53 -3.20
C ALA A 194 -2.31 8.77 -2.69
N TYR A 195 -1.59 9.76 -2.19
CA TYR A 195 -2.17 11.01 -1.71
C TYR A 195 -2.68 11.90 -2.85
N GLU A 196 -1.98 11.95 -3.97
CA GLU A 196 -2.41 12.64 -5.18
C GLU A 196 -3.70 12.03 -5.72
N GLU A 197 -3.79 10.70 -5.80
CA GLU A 197 -5.01 10.01 -6.21
C GLU A 197 -6.17 10.29 -5.25
N TYR A 198 -5.93 10.21 -3.93
CA TYR A 198 -6.91 10.58 -2.91
C TYR A 198 -7.45 11.99 -3.11
N THR A 199 -6.57 12.98 -3.36
CA THR A 199 -6.99 14.37 -3.56
C THR A 199 -7.74 14.55 -4.86
N ALA A 200 -7.27 13.95 -5.95
CA ALA A 200 -7.91 14.04 -7.27
C ALA A 200 -9.34 13.46 -7.25
N ARG A 201 -9.55 12.32 -6.60
CA ARG A 201 -10.90 11.72 -6.47
C ARG A 201 -11.84 12.58 -5.64
N LEU A 202 -11.39 13.13 -4.50
CA LEU A 202 -12.22 14.04 -3.72
C LEU A 202 -12.59 15.31 -4.50
N GLU A 203 -11.64 15.91 -5.20
CA GLU A 203 -11.88 17.10 -6.02
C GLU A 203 -12.85 16.81 -7.18
N ALA A 204 -12.73 15.66 -7.83
CA ALA A 204 -13.67 15.22 -8.87
C ALA A 204 -15.10 15.07 -8.36
N MET A 205 -15.27 14.68 -7.10
CA MET A 205 -16.57 14.62 -6.41
C MET A 205 -17.02 15.97 -5.81
N GLY A 206 -16.25 17.04 -5.98
CA GLY A 206 -16.54 18.36 -5.40
C GLY A 206 -16.30 18.43 -3.88
N VAL A 207 -15.56 17.48 -3.32
CA VAL A 207 -15.24 17.42 -1.89
C VAL A 207 -13.88 18.05 -1.63
N ASN A 208 -13.81 18.99 -0.69
CA ASN A 208 -12.52 19.60 -0.31
C ASN A 208 -11.62 18.57 0.39
N PRO A 209 -10.43 18.25 -0.15
CA PRO A 209 -9.49 17.32 0.48
C PRO A 209 -8.83 17.87 1.75
N LYS A 210 -8.86 19.22 1.95
CA LYS A 210 -8.32 19.86 3.15
C LYS A 210 -9.26 19.66 4.35
N PRO A 211 -8.74 19.63 5.61
CA PRO A 211 -9.63 19.63 6.75
C PRO A 211 -10.42 20.95 6.80
N VAL A 212 -11.65 20.86 7.22
CA VAL A 212 -12.36 22.03 7.72
C VAL A 212 -11.74 22.34 9.08
N CYS A 213 -11.03 23.46 9.18
CA CYS A 213 -10.53 23.98 10.46
C CYS A 213 -11.71 24.43 11.32
#